data_a1b487504d730f84f8c28cf6bf855576
#
_entry.id   a1b487504d730f84f8c28cf6bf855576
#
_cell.length_a   1.000
_cell.length_b   1.000
_cell.length_c   1.000
_cell.angle_alpha   90.00
_cell.angle_beta   90.00
_cell.angle_gamma   90.00
#
_symmetry.space_group_name_H-M   'P 1'
#
loop_
_entity.id
_entity.type
_entity.pdbx_description
1 polymer ?
#
loop_
_entity_poly.entity_id
_entity_poly.type
_entity_poly.pdbx_seq_one_letter_code
_entity_poly.pdbx_strand_id
1 'polypeptide(L)'
;MATLFVENLTVADFSYLHPKRGMVGESWLVDLELTGDLDHQGMVFDFGHIKKRIKQIIDDSVDHRLLVPVDSEHATVSERDNNTSLEWLYRGGTIRMVAPSESLLLMNGPEISKANLTLFLMDLVQQVVPDNVAEVRIVLREEDTGTAPFYHYSHGLKKHDGNCQRIAHGHRSGIHIFENGRRSRYWEKLWADRWEDIYLGTEEDLEGTYYIEEIPHHRFRYDAPQGHFELVIPEDHCYLVDTDTTVEQLAGHIAEQLAAEAPGKHFRVRAFEGIGKGAIAEAGENMPGKTHSGWLSGAAVI
;
A
#
# COMPACT_ATOMS: atom_id res chain seq x y z
N MET A 1 -7.89 8.31 36.49
CA MET A 1 -8.02 8.23 35.03
C MET A 1 -6.77 8.80 34.38
N ALA A 2 -6.18 8.11 33.39
CA ALA A 2 -5.00 8.55 32.64
C ALA A 2 -5.17 8.16 31.18
N THR A 3 -4.47 8.86 30.27
CA THR A 3 -4.46 8.53 28.84
C THR A 3 -3.06 8.06 28.46
N LEU A 4 -2.98 6.87 27.90
CA LEU A 4 -1.79 6.34 27.25
C LEU A 4 -1.86 6.62 25.76
N PHE A 5 -0.75 6.97 25.12
CA PHE A 5 -0.69 7.16 23.68
C PHE A 5 0.47 6.40 23.04
N VAL A 6 0.28 6.04 21.78
CA VAL A 6 1.32 5.49 20.90
C VAL A 6 1.24 6.21 19.57
N GLU A 7 2.27 6.95 19.25
CA GLU A 7 2.47 7.46 17.90
C GLU A 7 3.12 6.38 17.02
N ASN A 8 2.70 6.28 15.78
CA ASN A 8 3.21 5.28 14.82
C ASN A 8 3.11 3.83 15.35
N LEU A 9 1.96 3.45 15.89
CA LEU A 9 1.71 2.09 16.36
C LEU A 9 1.99 1.06 15.25
N THR A 10 1.47 1.31 14.07
CA THR A 10 1.69 0.54 12.84
C THR A 10 1.44 1.43 11.61
N VAL A 11 1.78 0.91 10.44
CA VAL A 11 1.33 1.42 9.14
C VAL A 11 0.30 0.42 8.61
N ALA A 12 -0.85 0.91 8.15
CA ALA A 12 -1.81 0.12 7.40
C ALA A 12 -1.55 0.37 5.91
N ASP A 13 -1.05 -0.64 5.22
CA ASP A 13 -0.80 -0.66 3.78
C ASP A 13 -1.97 -1.41 3.11
N PHE A 14 -2.72 -0.77 2.23
CA PHE A 14 -3.91 -1.36 1.61
C PHE A 14 -4.20 -0.72 0.25
N SER A 15 -5.07 -1.34 -0.54
CA SER A 15 -5.71 -0.66 -1.67
C SER A 15 -7.17 -0.34 -1.34
N TYR A 16 -7.72 0.67 -1.99
CA TYR A 16 -9.14 0.97 -1.89
C TYR A 16 -9.72 1.40 -3.23
N LEU A 17 -11.04 1.30 -3.38
CA LEU A 17 -11.75 1.70 -4.57
C LEU A 17 -12.25 3.13 -4.44
N HIS A 18 -11.89 3.95 -5.44
CA HIS A 18 -12.26 5.36 -5.49
C HIS A 18 -13.04 5.68 -6.78
N PRO A 19 -14.18 6.42 -6.73
CA PRO A 19 -15.07 6.59 -7.88
C PRO A 19 -14.47 7.38 -9.07
N LYS A 20 -13.36 8.09 -8.85
CA LYS A 20 -12.68 8.85 -9.90
C LYS A 20 -11.30 8.32 -10.25
N ARG A 21 -10.58 7.74 -9.26
CA ARG A 21 -9.19 7.29 -9.38
C ARG A 21 -9.08 5.79 -9.68
N GLY A 22 -10.17 5.01 -9.52
CA GLY A 22 -10.14 3.56 -9.66
C GLY A 22 -9.59 2.86 -8.43
N MET A 23 -8.62 1.98 -8.60
CA MET A 23 -7.92 1.29 -7.51
C MET A 23 -6.73 2.15 -7.07
N VAL A 24 -6.66 2.45 -5.79
CA VAL A 24 -5.66 3.33 -5.20
C VAL A 24 -4.95 2.60 -4.08
N GLY A 25 -3.63 2.45 -4.18
CA GLY A 25 -2.81 1.98 -3.07
C GLY A 25 -2.61 3.08 -2.03
N GLU A 26 -2.59 2.74 -0.75
CA GLU A 26 -2.49 3.72 0.33
C GLU A 26 -1.67 3.18 1.50
N SER A 27 -1.08 4.08 2.26
CA SER A 27 -0.35 3.79 3.49
C SER A 27 -0.70 4.83 4.55
N TRP A 28 -1.42 4.42 5.59
CA TRP A 28 -1.74 5.32 6.71
C TRP A 28 -1.04 4.92 7.99
N LEU A 29 -0.39 5.90 8.61
CA LEU A 29 0.12 5.79 9.97
C LEU A 29 -1.05 5.72 10.94
N VAL A 30 -0.96 4.80 11.89
CA VAL A 30 -1.96 4.61 12.94
C VAL A 30 -1.39 5.05 14.27
N ASP A 31 -1.98 6.08 14.87
CA ASP A 31 -1.72 6.50 16.23
C ASP A 31 -2.88 6.04 17.14
N LEU A 32 -2.58 5.75 18.40
CA LEU A 32 -3.53 5.19 19.36
C LEU A 32 -3.47 5.97 20.68
N GLU A 33 -4.65 6.32 21.21
CA GLU A 33 -4.81 6.82 22.58
C GLU A 33 -5.83 5.94 23.31
N LEU A 34 -5.51 5.58 24.56
CA LEU A 34 -6.37 4.77 25.42
C LEU A 34 -6.50 5.46 26.78
N THR A 35 -7.72 5.85 27.15
CA THR A 35 -8.02 6.52 28.42
C THR A 35 -8.72 5.55 29.36
N GLY A 36 -8.24 5.45 30.60
CA GLY A 36 -8.82 4.54 31.58
C GLY A 36 -8.41 4.81 33.01
N ASP A 37 -8.95 4.01 33.92
CA ASP A 37 -8.57 4.04 35.32
C ASP A 37 -7.27 3.25 35.57
N LEU A 38 -6.52 3.69 36.59
CA LEU A 38 -5.30 3.00 37.00
C LEU A 38 -5.64 1.73 37.79
N ASP A 39 -4.94 0.66 37.51
CA ASP A 39 -4.98 -0.58 38.29
C ASP A 39 -4.22 -0.47 39.61
N HIS A 40 -4.08 -1.60 40.32
CA HIS A 40 -3.36 -1.70 41.61
C HIS A 40 -1.85 -1.45 41.47
N GLN A 41 -1.30 -1.47 40.26
CA GLN A 41 0.10 -1.16 39.94
C GLN A 41 0.29 0.30 39.51
N GLY A 42 -0.79 1.09 39.46
CA GLY A 42 -0.78 2.48 38.99
C GLY A 42 -0.70 2.63 37.47
N MET A 43 -1.11 1.60 36.71
CA MET A 43 -1.13 1.58 35.25
C MET A 43 -2.55 1.48 34.73
N VAL A 44 -2.83 2.07 33.58
CA VAL A 44 -4.07 1.80 32.83
C VAL A 44 -4.10 0.34 32.39
N PHE A 45 -2.95 -0.18 31.92
CA PHE A 45 -2.66 -1.61 31.65
C PHE A 45 -1.19 -1.81 31.27
N ASP A 46 -0.78 -3.10 31.13
CA ASP A 46 0.54 -3.44 30.58
C ASP A 46 0.61 -3.13 29.07
N PHE A 47 1.37 -2.09 28.76
CA PHE A 47 1.51 -1.51 27.44
C PHE A 47 2.05 -2.50 26.39
N GLY A 48 2.96 -3.41 26.80
CA GLY A 48 3.63 -4.31 25.89
C GLY A 48 2.69 -5.36 25.26
N HIS A 49 1.76 -5.88 26.03
CA HIS A 49 0.81 -6.89 25.58
C HIS A 49 -0.31 -6.30 24.70
N ILE A 50 -0.92 -5.22 25.14
CA ILE A 50 -2.04 -4.59 24.45
C ILE A 50 -1.59 -4.00 23.12
N LYS A 51 -0.44 -3.32 23.07
CA LYS A 51 0.12 -2.78 21.84
C LYS A 51 0.28 -3.85 20.74
N LYS A 52 0.82 -5.03 21.10
CA LYS A 52 0.97 -6.14 20.14
C LYS A 52 -0.38 -6.65 19.65
N ARG A 53 -1.35 -6.79 20.57
CA ARG A 53 -2.67 -7.29 20.23
C ARG A 53 -3.43 -6.33 19.32
N ILE A 54 -3.39 -5.02 19.61
CA ILE A 54 -4.05 -4.00 18.79
C ILE A 54 -3.39 -3.93 17.41
N LYS A 55 -2.05 -3.92 17.36
CA LYS A 55 -1.34 -4.00 16.08
C LYS A 55 -1.79 -5.20 15.25
N GLN A 56 -1.84 -6.39 15.86
CA GLN A 56 -2.27 -7.62 15.18
C GLN A 56 -3.70 -7.50 14.62
N ILE A 57 -4.63 -6.92 15.38
CA ILE A 57 -6.01 -6.72 14.93
C ILE A 57 -6.06 -5.79 13.71
N ILE A 58 -5.28 -4.71 13.71
CA ILE A 58 -5.21 -3.79 12.58
C ILE A 58 -4.61 -4.50 11.36
N ASP A 59 -3.50 -5.20 11.56
CA ASP A 59 -2.82 -5.96 10.51
C ASP A 59 -3.76 -7.05 9.93
N ASP A 60 -4.49 -7.77 10.78
CA ASP A 60 -5.40 -8.83 10.34
C ASP A 60 -6.69 -8.30 9.66
N SER A 61 -7.09 -7.05 9.94
CA SER A 61 -8.37 -6.53 9.44
C SER A 61 -8.25 -5.63 8.21
N VAL A 62 -7.17 -4.86 8.08
CA VAL A 62 -7.02 -3.82 7.05
C VAL A 62 -5.80 -4.04 6.17
N ASP A 63 -4.68 -4.43 6.79
CA ASP A 63 -3.40 -4.48 6.11
C ASP A 63 -3.40 -5.51 4.97
N HIS A 64 -2.84 -5.13 3.80
CA HIS A 64 -2.80 -5.93 2.58
C HIS A 64 -4.18 -6.42 2.09
N ARG A 65 -5.21 -5.58 2.22
CA ARG A 65 -6.55 -5.85 1.67
C ARG A 65 -6.98 -4.80 0.64
N LEU A 66 -7.96 -5.17 -0.17
CA LEU A 66 -8.73 -4.23 -0.97
C LEU A 66 -9.96 -3.78 -0.16
N LEU A 67 -10.03 -2.49 0.18
CA LEU A 67 -11.17 -1.89 0.87
C LEU A 67 -12.26 -1.50 -0.14
N VAL A 68 -13.46 -2.00 0.07
CA VAL A 68 -14.60 -1.82 -0.84
C VAL A 68 -15.74 -1.13 -0.12
N PRO A 69 -16.18 0.07 -0.56
CA PRO A 69 -17.34 0.75 0.01
C PRO A 69 -18.62 0.13 -0.59
N VAL A 70 -19.29 -0.74 0.18
CA VAL A 70 -20.40 -1.56 -0.37
C VAL A 70 -21.69 -0.79 -0.63
N ASP A 71 -21.88 0.39 -0.01
CA ASP A 71 -23.04 1.25 -0.26
C ASP A 71 -22.81 2.24 -1.41
N SER A 72 -21.66 2.13 -2.11
CA SER A 72 -21.39 2.95 -3.30
C SER A 72 -22.22 2.49 -4.50
N GLU A 73 -22.79 3.43 -5.25
CA GLU A 73 -23.46 3.14 -6.53
C GLU A 73 -22.53 2.54 -7.59
N HIS A 74 -21.22 2.63 -7.36
CA HIS A 74 -20.18 2.08 -8.24
C HIS A 74 -19.88 0.61 -7.99
N ALA A 75 -20.30 0.06 -6.83
CA ALA A 75 -19.96 -1.29 -6.39
C ALA A 75 -21.05 -2.30 -6.66
N THR A 76 -20.68 -3.45 -7.24
CA THR A 76 -21.50 -4.65 -7.24
C THR A 76 -20.69 -5.78 -6.64
N VAL A 77 -21.13 -6.31 -5.51
CA VAL A 77 -20.42 -7.34 -4.75
C VAL A 77 -21.28 -8.56 -4.56
N SER A 78 -20.72 -9.74 -4.73
CA SER A 78 -21.36 -11.01 -4.39
C SER A 78 -20.34 -11.96 -3.78
N GLU A 79 -20.79 -12.72 -2.77
CA GLU A 79 -19.97 -13.72 -2.07
C GLU A 79 -20.53 -15.12 -2.31
N ARG A 80 -19.62 -16.03 -2.64
CA ARG A 80 -19.95 -17.45 -2.82
C ARG A 80 -18.74 -18.32 -2.48
N ASP A 81 -18.97 -19.38 -1.69
CA ASP A 81 -17.95 -20.41 -1.39
C ASP A 81 -16.61 -19.83 -0.90
N ASN A 82 -16.66 -18.86 0.03
CA ASN A 82 -15.52 -18.11 0.56
C ASN A 82 -14.75 -17.26 -0.47
N ASN A 83 -15.32 -17.01 -1.65
CA ASN A 83 -14.79 -16.07 -2.63
C ASN A 83 -15.73 -14.88 -2.77
N THR A 84 -15.14 -13.72 -3.00
CA THR A 84 -15.85 -12.48 -3.32
C THR A 84 -15.65 -12.16 -4.80
N SER A 85 -16.73 -11.91 -5.49
CA SER A 85 -16.74 -11.33 -6.83
C SER A 85 -17.16 -9.87 -6.73
N LEU A 86 -16.36 -9.00 -7.28
CA LEU A 86 -16.51 -7.55 -7.26
C LEU A 86 -16.53 -7.01 -8.69
N GLU A 87 -17.46 -6.10 -8.97
CA GLU A 87 -17.40 -5.19 -10.11
C GLU A 87 -17.46 -3.74 -9.58
N TRP A 88 -16.55 -2.91 -10.06
CA TRP A 88 -16.47 -1.49 -9.74
C TRP A 88 -16.46 -0.66 -11.00
N LEU A 89 -17.48 0.18 -11.15
CA LEU A 89 -17.61 1.09 -12.28
C LEU A 89 -17.09 2.46 -11.89
N TYR A 90 -16.16 3.02 -12.62
CA TYR A 90 -15.64 4.36 -12.37
C TYR A 90 -15.35 5.10 -13.67
N ARG A 91 -14.98 6.36 -13.59
CA ARG A 91 -14.79 7.21 -14.77
C ARG A 91 -13.77 6.62 -15.79
N GLY A 92 -12.75 5.89 -15.34
CA GLY A 92 -11.70 5.29 -16.19
C GLY A 92 -12.08 3.95 -16.81
N GLY A 93 -13.22 3.34 -16.44
CA GLY A 93 -13.64 2.03 -16.94
C GLY A 93 -14.19 1.12 -15.85
N THR A 94 -13.94 -0.16 -15.96
CA THR A 94 -14.46 -1.19 -15.06
C THR A 94 -13.32 -1.95 -14.41
N ILE A 95 -13.38 -2.13 -13.09
CA ILE A 95 -12.52 -3.07 -12.39
C ILE A 95 -13.35 -4.27 -11.99
N ARG A 96 -12.90 -5.49 -12.31
CA ARG A 96 -13.50 -6.74 -11.83
C ARG A 96 -12.47 -7.55 -11.07
N MET A 97 -12.87 -8.16 -9.97
CA MET A 97 -12.00 -8.99 -9.16
C MET A 97 -12.74 -10.22 -8.68
N VAL A 98 -12.06 -11.36 -8.69
CA VAL A 98 -12.47 -12.58 -8.00
C VAL A 98 -11.33 -13.02 -7.11
N ALA A 99 -11.58 -13.12 -5.81
CA ALA A 99 -10.55 -13.50 -4.85
C ALA A 99 -11.15 -14.13 -3.59
N PRO A 100 -10.35 -14.81 -2.76
CA PRO A 100 -10.79 -15.21 -1.42
C PRO A 100 -11.34 -14.03 -0.64
N SER A 101 -12.48 -14.21 0.06
CA SER A 101 -13.19 -13.12 0.75
C SER A 101 -12.31 -12.40 1.78
N GLU A 102 -11.35 -13.10 2.37
CA GLU A 102 -10.38 -12.51 3.30
C GLU A 102 -9.40 -11.52 2.65
N SER A 103 -9.35 -11.46 1.32
CA SER A 103 -8.51 -10.50 0.58
C SER A 103 -9.14 -9.13 0.45
N LEU A 104 -10.43 -9.02 0.80
CA LEU A 104 -11.19 -7.79 0.76
C LEU A 104 -11.65 -7.40 2.17
N LEU A 105 -11.85 -6.11 2.37
CA LEU A 105 -12.60 -5.57 3.50
C LEU A 105 -13.82 -4.82 2.95
N LEU A 106 -15.00 -5.41 3.14
CA LEU A 106 -16.26 -4.80 2.75
C LEU A 106 -16.68 -3.82 3.85
N MET A 107 -16.72 -2.54 3.54
CA MET A 107 -17.04 -1.48 4.49
C MET A 107 -18.37 -0.83 4.15
N ASN A 108 -19.23 -0.65 5.16
CA ASN A 108 -20.42 0.17 5.00
C ASN A 108 -20.06 1.62 4.72
N GLY A 109 -20.79 2.25 3.84
CA GLY A 109 -20.61 3.64 3.40
C GLY A 109 -20.37 3.76 1.90
N PRO A 110 -20.57 4.97 1.37
CA PRO A 110 -20.45 5.23 -0.08
C PRO A 110 -19.01 5.41 -0.56
N GLU A 111 -18.06 5.60 0.35
CA GLU A 111 -16.64 5.84 0.05
C GLU A 111 -15.75 5.32 1.18
N ILE A 112 -14.47 5.06 0.87
CA ILE A 112 -13.43 4.79 1.86
C ILE A 112 -12.79 6.11 2.25
N SER A 113 -12.80 6.41 3.55
CA SER A 113 -12.20 7.63 4.11
C SER A 113 -11.53 7.34 5.45
N LYS A 114 -10.62 8.22 5.87
CA LYS A 114 -10.01 8.12 7.21
C LYS A 114 -11.07 8.09 8.31
N ALA A 115 -12.15 8.84 8.15
CA ALA A 115 -13.21 8.92 9.16
C ALA A 115 -13.93 7.58 9.35
N ASN A 116 -14.39 6.94 8.27
CA ASN A 116 -15.10 5.66 8.41
C ASN A 116 -14.17 4.50 8.78
N LEU A 117 -12.92 4.49 8.29
CA LEU A 117 -11.95 3.48 8.70
C LEU A 117 -11.53 3.66 10.17
N THR A 118 -11.40 4.90 10.65
CA THR A 118 -11.14 5.17 12.08
C THR A 118 -12.25 4.57 12.96
N LEU A 119 -13.52 4.80 12.62
CA LEU A 119 -14.64 4.25 13.38
C LEU A 119 -14.62 2.72 13.38
N PHE A 120 -14.40 2.10 12.23
CA PHE A 120 -14.26 0.65 12.11
C PHE A 120 -13.14 0.10 13.01
N LEU A 121 -11.97 0.71 12.99
CA LEU A 121 -10.84 0.28 13.82
C LEU A 121 -11.08 0.52 15.31
N MET A 122 -11.72 1.63 15.67
CA MET A 122 -12.09 1.89 17.07
C MET A 122 -13.04 0.83 17.61
N ASP A 123 -14.05 0.43 16.84
CA ASP A 123 -14.98 -0.64 17.22
C ASP A 123 -14.25 -1.98 17.43
N LEU A 124 -13.30 -2.34 16.58
CA LEU A 124 -12.50 -3.54 16.72
C LEU A 124 -11.59 -3.49 17.95
N VAL A 125 -10.95 -2.37 18.20
CA VAL A 125 -10.03 -2.20 19.33
C VAL A 125 -10.80 -2.17 20.65
N GLN A 126 -11.98 -1.55 20.69
CA GLN A 126 -12.83 -1.51 21.89
C GLN A 126 -13.22 -2.91 22.38
N GLN A 127 -13.34 -3.89 21.49
CA GLN A 127 -13.70 -5.28 21.85
C GLN A 127 -12.57 -6.05 22.54
N VAL A 128 -11.34 -5.54 22.51
CA VAL A 128 -10.15 -6.26 23.01
C VAL A 128 -9.38 -5.54 24.11
N VAL A 129 -9.71 -4.29 24.37
CA VAL A 129 -9.13 -3.55 25.50
C VAL A 129 -9.77 -4.02 26.81
N PRO A 130 -9.04 -3.92 27.95
CA PRO A 130 -9.59 -4.24 29.28
C PRO A 130 -10.75 -3.34 29.69
N ASP A 131 -11.59 -3.84 30.61
CA ASP A 131 -12.81 -3.14 31.10
C ASP A 131 -12.51 -1.78 31.77
N ASN A 132 -11.30 -1.57 32.28
CA ASN A 132 -10.87 -0.30 32.87
C ASN A 132 -10.49 0.77 31.83
N VAL A 133 -10.46 0.43 30.54
CA VAL A 133 -10.30 1.39 29.44
C VAL A 133 -11.68 1.94 29.08
N ALA A 134 -11.89 3.21 29.38
CA ALA A 134 -13.17 3.89 29.13
C ALA A 134 -13.30 4.46 27.70
N GLU A 135 -12.17 4.80 27.07
CA GLU A 135 -12.17 5.43 25.73
C GLU A 135 -10.99 4.94 24.90
N VAL A 136 -11.29 4.59 23.65
CA VAL A 136 -10.32 4.29 22.59
C VAL A 136 -10.40 5.41 21.56
N ARG A 137 -9.24 5.99 21.19
CA ARG A 137 -9.13 6.94 20.11
C ARG A 137 -8.04 6.50 19.14
N ILE A 138 -8.38 6.43 17.85
CA ILE A 138 -7.44 6.15 16.76
C ILE A 138 -7.33 7.37 15.88
N VAL A 139 -6.13 7.69 15.45
CA VAL A 139 -5.86 8.75 14.48
C VAL A 139 -5.14 8.13 13.29
N LEU A 140 -5.74 8.26 12.11
CA LEU A 140 -5.17 7.86 10.83
C LEU A 140 -4.59 9.08 10.15
N ARG A 141 -3.34 9.02 9.75
CA ARG A 141 -2.67 10.11 9.06
C ARG A 141 -1.76 9.62 7.94
N GLU A 142 -1.57 10.45 6.95
CA GLU A 142 -0.57 10.24 5.91
C GLU A 142 0.83 10.61 6.44
N GLU A 143 1.86 10.04 5.81
CA GLU A 143 3.23 10.52 5.99
C GLU A 143 3.35 11.96 5.49
N ASP A 144 3.95 12.83 6.28
CA ASP A 144 4.33 14.16 5.82
C ASP A 144 5.58 14.07 4.93
N THR A 145 5.38 14.11 3.63
CA THR A 145 6.47 14.11 2.65
C THR A 145 7.01 15.51 2.35
N GLY A 146 6.44 16.55 2.96
CA GLY A 146 6.73 17.94 2.63
C GLY A 146 6.46 18.22 1.16
N THR A 147 7.52 18.58 0.41
CA THR A 147 7.45 18.78 -1.05
C THR A 147 7.99 17.60 -1.86
N ALA A 148 8.30 16.47 -1.20
CA ALA A 148 8.81 15.30 -1.91
C ALA A 148 7.69 14.62 -2.71
N PRO A 149 7.94 14.23 -3.98
CA PRO A 149 6.98 13.47 -4.75
C PRO A 149 6.72 12.10 -4.12
N PHE A 150 5.50 11.64 -4.26
CA PHE A 150 5.05 10.31 -3.89
C PHE A 150 4.07 9.81 -4.95
N TYR A 151 3.80 8.53 -4.95
CA TYR A 151 2.84 7.88 -5.83
C TYR A 151 2.06 6.80 -5.09
N HIS A 152 0.92 6.44 -5.65
CA HIS A 152 0.06 5.39 -5.14
C HIS A 152 0.08 4.23 -6.12
N TYR A 153 0.41 3.02 -5.66
CA TYR A 153 0.36 1.85 -6.50
C TYR A 153 -0.27 0.66 -5.80
N SER A 154 -0.87 -0.20 -6.59
CA SER A 154 -1.40 -1.49 -6.13
C SER A 154 -0.70 -2.62 -6.88
N HIS A 155 -0.56 -3.77 -6.25
CA HIS A 155 0.06 -4.96 -6.82
C HIS A 155 -0.36 -6.24 -6.10
N GLY A 156 0.22 -7.38 -6.52
CA GLY A 156 0.15 -8.66 -5.82
C GLY A 156 1.45 -9.44 -6.01
N LEU A 157 1.82 -10.25 -5.01
CA LEU A 157 3.06 -11.04 -4.98
C LEU A 157 2.74 -12.53 -4.79
N LYS A 158 2.36 -13.24 -5.87
CA LYS A 158 1.93 -14.64 -5.80
C LYS A 158 2.92 -15.59 -5.12
N LYS A 159 4.22 -15.31 -5.22
CA LYS A 159 5.30 -16.13 -4.68
C LYS A 159 5.65 -15.83 -3.23
N HIS A 160 5.04 -14.79 -2.65
CA HIS A 160 5.33 -14.36 -1.28
C HIS A 160 4.49 -15.16 -0.27
N ASP A 161 5.05 -15.41 0.93
CA ASP A 161 4.29 -15.95 2.04
C ASP A 161 3.43 -14.84 2.70
N GLY A 162 2.26 -15.19 3.21
CA GLY A 162 1.37 -14.26 3.92
C GLY A 162 0.50 -13.41 2.99
N ASN A 163 0.11 -12.22 3.45
CA ASN A 163 -0.95 -11.42 2.83
C ASN A 163 -0.52 -10.67 1.56
N CYS A 164 0.79 -10.52 1.31
CA CYS A 164 1.30 -9.89 0.10
C CYS A 164 0.91 -10.64 -1.18
N GLN A 165 0.50 -11.93 -1.08
CA GLN A 165 0.00 -12.71 -2.21
C GLN A 165 -1.39 -12.27 -2.71
N ARG A 166 -2.10 -11.40 -1.97
CA ARG A 166 -3.39 -10.85 -2.38
C ARG A 166 -3.19 -9.91 -3.56
N ILE A 167 -3.96 -10.14 -4.64
CA ILE A 167 -3.73 -9.49 -5.94
C ILE A 167 -3.93 -7.98 -5.93
N ALA A 168 -4.66 -7.44 -4.97
CA ALA A 168 -5.02 -6.04 -4.89
C ALA A 168 -4.74 -5.47 -3.51
N HIS A 169 -3.47 -5.38 -3.14
CA HIS A 169 -3.01 -4.55 -2.03
C HIS A 169 -2.10 -3.44 -2.56
N GLY A 170 -1.79 -2.43 -1.76
CA GLY A 170 -1.02 -1.32 -2.30
C GLY A 170 -0.45 -0.40 -1.24
N HIS A 171 0.23 0.63 -1.74
CA HIS A 171 1.05 1.53 -0.95
C HIS A 171 0.96 2.96 -1.47
N ARG A 172 1.09 3.91 -0.56
CA ARG A 172 1.47 5.28 -0.86
C ARG A 172 2.96 5.43 -0.56
N SER A 173 3.78 5.62 -1.59
CA SER A 173 5.23 5.49 -1.51
C SER A 173 5.97 6.71 -2.00
N GLY A 174 6.95 7.16 -1.23
CA GLY A 174 7.93 8.13 -1.69
C GLY A 174 8.95 7.51 -2.63
N ILE A 175 9.73 8.36 -3.29
CA ILE A 175 10.86 7.93 -4.11
C ILE A 175 12.01 8.94 -4.01
N HIS A 176 13.23 8.45 -3.88
CA HIS A 176 14.41 9.28 -3.98
C HIS A 176 15.31 8.80 -5.11
N ILE A 177 15.57 9.69 -6.06
CA ILE A 177 16.42 9.39 -7.23
C ILE A 177 17.65 10.31 -7.22
N PHE A 178 18.81 9.68 -7.34
CA PHE A 178 20.10 10.37 -7.42
C PHE A 178 20.70 10.13 -8.81
N GLU A 179 20.94 11.22 -9.54
CA GLU A 179 21.65 11.22 -10.80
C GLU A 179 23.11 11.66 -10.55
N ASN A 180 24.08 10.82 -10.92
CA ASN A 180 25.49 11.08 -10.70
C ASN A 180 25.83 11.52 -9.26
N GLY A 181 25.14 10.88 -8.27
CA GLY A 181 25.32 11.13 -6.84
C GLY A 181 24.65 12.38 -6.30
N ARG A 182 23.82 13.08 -7.10
CA ARG A 182 23.04 14.23 -6.66
C ARG A 182 21.56 13.94 -6.77
N ARG A 183 20.79 14.26 -5.72
CA ARG A 183 19.33 14.08 -5.70
C ARG A 183 18.68 14.90 -6.82
N SER A 184 17.83 14.26 -7.61
CA SER A 184 17.14 14.85 -8.76
C SER A 184 15.63 14.88 -8.56
N ARG A 185 15.09 16.03 -8.18
CA ARG A 185 13.66 16.25 -8.06
C ARG A 185 12.91 16.10 -9.38
N TYR A 186 13.59 16.35 -10.49
CA TYR A 186 13.04 16.16 -11.83
C TYR A 186 12.67 14.68 -12.06
N TRP A 187 13.62 13.78 -11.84
CA TRP A 187 13.41 12.36 -12.03
C TRP A 187 12.42 11.77 -11.01
N GLU A 188 12.47 12.25 -9.74
CA GLU A 188 11.51 11.86 -8.71
C GLU A 188 10.08 12.21 -9.12
N LYS A 189 9.84 13.45 -9.58
CA LYS A 189 8.50 13.87 -10.02
C LYS A 189 8.05 13.10 -11.27
N LEU A 190 8.92 12.98 -12.27
CA LEU A 190 8.60 12.26 -13.51
C LEU A 190 8.18 10.82 -13.21
N TRP A 191 8.88 10.15 -12.29
CA TRP A 191 8.54 8.78 -11.94
C TRP A 191 7.26 8.68 -11.11
N ALA A 192 7.07 9.58 -10.15
CA ALA A 192 5.85 9.64 -9.34
C ALA A 192 4.62 9.91 -10.22
N ASP A 193 4.72 10.80 -11.20
CA ASP A 193 3.63 11.06 -12.16
C ASP A 193 3.34 9.82 -13.05
N ARG A 194 4.38 9.03 -13.40
CA ARG A 194 4.25 7.80 -14.19
C ARG A 194 3.49 6.69 -13.45
N TRP A 195 3.67 6.62 -12.15
CA TRP A 195 3.09 5.59 -11.29
C TRP A 195 1.95 6.10 -10.39
N GLU A 196 1.38 7.26 -10.71
CA GLU A 196 0.23 7.77 -9.98
C GLU A 196 -1.00 6.89 -10.22
N ASP A 197 -1.56 6.31 -9.13
CA ASP A 197 -2.75 5.45 -9.15
C ASP A 197 -2.64 4.21 -10.07
N ILE A 198 -1.46 3.64 -10.16
CA ILE A 198 -1.19 2.55 -11.11
C ILE A 198 -1.30 1.16 -10.44
N TYR A 199 -1.73 0.17 -11.20
CA TYR A 199 -1.57 -1.23 -10.87
C TYR A 199 -0.27 -1.76 -11.50
N LEU A 200 0.67 -2.23 -10.67
CA LEU A 200 1.89 -2.88 -11.13
C LEU A 200 1.61 -4.35 -11.36
N GLY A 201 1.45 -4.72 -12.61
CA GLY A 201 1.21 -6.10 -13.03
C GLY A 201 2.47 -6.77 -13.56
N THR A 202 2.61 -8.08 -13.35
CA THR A 202 3.68 -8.86 -13.95
C THR A 202 3.24 -9.38 -15.31
N GLU A 203 4.15 -9.41 -16.30
CA GLU A 203 3.89 -10.05 -17.59
C GLU A 203 3.55 -11.54 -17.43
N GLU A 204 4.13 -12.21 -16.43
CA GLU A 204 3.89 -13.63 -16.12
C GLU A 204 2.42 -13.89 -15.74
N ASP A 205 1.75 -12.97 -15.08
CA ASP A 205 0.38 -13.13 -14.60
C ASP A 205 -0.66 -12.55 -15.55
N LEU A 206 -0.23 -11.87 -16.62
CA LEU A 206 -1.09 -11.31 -17.63
C LEU A 206 -1.65 -12.44 -18.52
N GLU A 207 -2.96 -12.70 -18.41
CA GLU A 207 -3.64 -13.69 -19.27
C GLU A 207 -3.97 -13.12 -20.68
N GLY A 208 -4.23 -11.81 -20.75
CA GLY A 208 -4.52 -11.14 -22.01
C GLY A 208 -5.19 -9.77 -21.84
N THR A 209 -5.51 -9.15 -22.98
CA THR A 209 -6.24 -7.88 -23.06
C THR A 209 -7.63 -8.12 -23.60
N TYR A 210 -8.63 -7.54 -22.96
CA TYR A 210 -10.05 -7.66 -23.30
C TYR A 210 -10.67 -6.29 -23.42
N TYR A 211 -11.75 -6.17 -24.17
CA TYR A 211 -12.48 -4.91 -24.30
C TYR A 211 -13.79 -4.96 -23.53
N ILE A 212 -14.00 -3.97 -22.65
CA ILE A 212 -15.26 -3.70 -21.98
C ILE A 212 -15.67 -2.30 -22.39
N GLU A 213 -16.84 -2.16 -23.06
CA GLU A 213 -17.34 -0.87 -23.56
C GLU A 213 -16.29 -0.08 -24.39
N GLU A 214 -15.59 -0.77 -25.29
CA GLU A 214 -14.52 -0.22 -26.14
C GLU A 214 -13.22 0.19 -25.40
N ILE A 215 -13.15 0.08 -24.09
CA ILE A 215 -11.96 0.34 -23.29
C ILE A 215 -11.15 -0.96 -23.16
N PRO A 216 -9.84 -0.96 -23.49
CA PRO A 216 -8.99 -2.12 -23.28
C PRO A 216 -8.70 -2.35 -21.79
N HIS A 217 -8.77 -3.60 -21.38
CA HIS A 217 -8.52 -4.03 -20.00
C HIS A 217 -7.53 -5.18 -19.99
N HIS A 218 -6.58 -5.14 -19.07
CA HIS A 218 -5.73 -6.28 -18.77
C HIS A 218 -6.43 -7.21 -17.78
N ARG A 219 -6.25 -8.52 -17.98
CA ARG A 219 -6.67 -9.55 -17.05
C ARG A 219 -5.46 -10.27 -16.50
N PHE A 220 -5.29 -10.15 -15.19
CA PHE A 220 -4.28 -10.85 -14.40
C PHE A 220 -4.92 -12.01 -13.67
N ARG A 221 -4.19 -13.12 -13.57
CA ARG A 221 -4.67 -14.32 -12.91
C ARG A 221 -3.53 -15.16 -12.36
N TYR A 222 -3.69 -15.61 -11.13
CA TYR A 222 -2.77 -16.57 -10.52
C TYR A 222 -3.42 -17.35 -9.36
N ASP A 223 -2.78 -18.46 -9.01
CA ASP A 223 -3.06 -19.23 -7.80
C ASP A 223 -1.92 -19.02 -6.80
N ALA A 224 -2.25 -18.87 -5.53
CA ALA A 224 -1.32 -18.75 -4.40
C ALA A 224 -1.85 -19.56 -3.20
N PRO A 225 -1.08 -19.76 -2.13
CA PRO A 225 -1.54 -20.53 -0.97
C PRO A 225 -2.87 -20.08 -0.36
N GLN A 226 -3.22 -18.79 -0.44
CA GLN A 226 -4.51 -18.28 0.05
C GLN A 226 -5.68 -18.55 -0.91
N GLY A 227 -5.44 -18.92 -2.16
CA GLY A 227 -6.46 -19.30 -3.14
C GLY A 227 -6.23 -18.74 -4.54
N HIS A 228 -7.32 -18.67 -5.29
CA HIS A 228 -7.35 -18.17 -6.65
C HIS A 228 -7.61 -16.68 -6.70
N PHE A 229 -6.84 -15.97 -7.53
CA PHE A 229 -6.96 -14.53 -7.71
C PHE A 229 -7.12 -14.18 -9.19
N GLU A 230 -8.08 -13.32 -9.47
CA GLU A 230 -8.31 -12.74 -10.78
C GLU A 230 -8.60 -11.24 -10.66
N LEU A 231 -7.99 -10.43 -11.51
CA LEU A 231 -8.19 -8.99 -11.60
C LEU A 231 -8.30 -8.59 -13.06
N VAL A 232 -9.36 -7.86 -13.40
CA VAL A 232 -9.53 -7.16 -14.68
C VAL A 232 -9.55 -5.67 -14.38
N ILE A 233 -8.67 -4.91 -15.05
CA ILE A 233 -8.49 -3.48 -14.80
C ILE A 233 -8.13 -2.77 -16.11
N PRO A 234 -8.55 -1.50 -16.34
CA PRO A 234 -8.20 -0.77 -17.56
C PRO A 234 -6.70 -0.75 -17.83
N GLU A 235 -6.32 -0.94 -19.08
CA GLU A 235 -4.93 -0.99 -19.52
C GLU A 235 -4.14 0.28 -19.17
N ASP A 236 -4.76 1.45 -19.27
CA ASP A 236 -4.16 2.75 -18.95
C ASP A 236 -3.91 2.97 -17.44
N HIS A 237 -4.49 2.11 -16.58
CA HIS A 237 -4.21 2.07 -15.15
C HIS A 237 -3.24 0.95 -14.76
N CYS A 238 -2.57 0.35 -15.76
CA CYS A 238 -1.58 -0.70 -15.53
C CYS A 238 -0.19 -0.26 -15.98
N TYR A 239 0.81 -0.73 -15.26
CA TYR A 239 2.19 -0.71 -15.69
C TYR A 239 2.74 -2.13 -15.58
N LEU A 240 3.19 -2.70 -16.71
CA LEU A 240 3.71 -4.06 -16.75
C LEU A 240 5.21 -4.10 -16.49
N VAL A 241 5.61 -5.05 -15.68
CA VAL A 241 7.02 -5.39 -15.43
C VAL A 241 7.27 -6.86 -15.77
N ASP A 242 8.47 -7.17 -16.21
CA ASP A 242 8.93 -8.52 -16.55
C ASP A 242 9.45 -9.31 -15.34
N THR A 243 9.37 -8.71 -14.15
CA THR A 243 9.82 -9.28 -12.88
C THR A 243 8.67 -9.37 -11.88
N ASP A 244 8.89 -10.04 -10.73
CA ASP A 244 7.99 -9.92 -9.59
C ASP A 244 7.97 -8.47 -9.09
N THR A 245 6.86 -8.04 -8.48
CA THR A 245 6.67 -6.65 -8.01
C THR A 245 7.18 -6.42 -6.59
N THR A 246 8.24 -7.14 -6.16
CA THR A 246 8.92 -6.84 -4.89
C THR A 246 9.61 -5.48 -4.97
N VAL A 247 9.73 -4.79 -3.85
CA VAL A 247 10.33 -3.44 -3.83
C VAL A 247 11.78 -3.44 -4.32
N GLU A 248 12.53 -4.56 -4.15
CA GLU A 248 13.87 -4.76 -4.68
C GLU A 248 13.89 -4.77 -6.21
N GLN A 249 12.98 -5.54 -6.81
CA GLN A 249 12.86 -5.64 -8.26
C GLN A 249 12.35 -4.33 -8.86
N LEU A 250 11.38 -3.69 -8.21
CA LEU A 250 10.88 -2.39 -8.63
C LEU A 250 11.96 -1.30 -8.57
N ALA A 251 12.79 -1.27 -7.51
CA ALA A 251 13.91 -0.34 -7.43
C ALA A 251 14.92 -0.57 -8.57
N GLY A 252 15.21 -1.84 -8.91
CA GLY A 252 16.07 -2.24 -10.03
C GLY A 252 15.49 -1.77 -11.36
N HIS A 253 14.22 -2.11 -11.62
CA HIS A 253 13.51 -1.71 -12.83
C HIS A 253 13.54 -0.19 -13.03
N ILE A 254 13.23 0.59 -11.99
CA ILE A 254 13.29 2.06 -12.05
C ILE A 254 14.68 2.53 -12.42
N ALA A 255 15.72 2.01 -11.78
CA ALA A 255 17.10 2.41 -12.05
C ALA A 255 17.53 2.11 -13.48
N GLU A 256 17.18 0.93 -14.01
CA GLU A 256 17.47 0.50 -15.37
C GLU A 256 16.73 1.34 -16.41
N GLN A 257 15.45 1.63 -16.21
CA GLN A 257 14.67 2.50 -17.09
C GLN A 257 15.28 3.91 -17.16
N LEU A 258 15.64 4.48 -16.01
CA LEU A 258 16.28 5.80 -15.97
C LEU A 258 17.65 5.81 -16.69
N ALA A 259 18.44 4.75 -16.53
CA ALA A 259 19.72 4.62 -17.23
C ALA A 259 19.53 4.49 -18.76
N ALA A 260 18.47 3.82 -19.20
CA ALA A 260 18.10 3.73 -20.60
C ALA A 260 17.58 5.07 -21.16
N GLU A 261 16.78 5.82 -20.40
CA GLU A 261 16.24 7.13 -20.77
C GLU A 261 17.34 8.23 -20.81
N ALA A 262 18.40 8.08 -20.01
CA ALA A 262 19.51 9.03 -19.94
C ALA A 262 20.89 8.34 -20.04
N PRO A 263 21.30 7.86 -21.24
CA PRO A 263 22.59 7.20 -21.43
C PRO A 263 23.78 8.04 -20.95
N GLY A 264 24.77 7.37 -20.36
CA GLY A 264 25.98 8.03 -19.81
C GLY A 264 25.77 8.61 -18.40
N LYS A 265 24.61 8.37 -17.79
CA LYS A 265 24.32 8.75 -16.40
C LYS A 265 24.31 7.54 -15.49
N HIS A 266 24.68 7.77 -14.24
CA HIS A 266 24.52 6.79 -13.17
C HIS A 266 23.31 7.17 -12.30
N PHE A 267 22.43 6.23 -12.09
CA PHE A 267 21.25 6.39 -11.24
C PHE A 267 21.34 5.51 -10.01
N ARG A 268 21.01 6.08 -8.86
CA ARG A 268 20.72 5.37 -7.63
C ARG A 268 19.30 5.70 -7.22
N VAL A 269 18.48 4.68 -7.16
CA VAL A 269 17.06 4.76 -6.79
C VAL A 269 16.86 4.18 -5.41
N ARG A 270 16.20 4.92 -4.53
CA ARG A 270 15.65 4.44 -3.27
C ARG A 270 14.14 4.45 -3.43
N ALA A 271 13.57 3.29 -3.72
CA ALA A 271 12.14 3.06 -3.81
C ALA A 271 11.59 2.66 -2.44
N PHE A 272 10.44 3.20 -2.10
CA PHE A 272 9.75 2.85 -0.87
C PHE A 272 8.59 1.89 -1.16
N GLU A 273 8.29 1.06 -0.17
CA GLU A 273 7.10 0.24 -0.08
C GLU A 273 6.31 0.70 1.14
N GLY A 274 5.37 1.63 0.91
CA GLY A 274 4.75 2.37 1.99
C GLY A 274 5.73 3.29 2.72
N ILE A 275 5.61 3.36 4.03
CA ILE A 275 6.31 4.33 4.88
C ILE A 275 7.55 3.72 5.53
N GLY A 276 8.70 4.38 5.34
CA GLY A 276 9.93 4.13 6.11
C GLY A 276 10.71 2.86 5.74
N LYS A 277 10.21 2.00 4.85
CA LYS A 277 10.87 0.77 4.37
C LYS A 277 10.96 0.77 2.84
N GLY A 278 11.89 0.01 2.27
CA GLY A 278 12.07 -0.07 0.83
C GLY A 278 13.44 -0.62 0.42
N ALA A 279 13.76 -0.50 -0.88
CA ALA A 279 15.00 -0.99 -1.46
C ALA A 279 15.81 0.10 -2.17
N ILE A 280 17.07 -0.19 -2.39
CA ILE A 280 18.00 0.67 -3.13
C ILE A 280 18.60 -0.14 -4.26
N ALA A 281 18.50 0.40 -5.48
CA ALA A 281 19.17 -0.16 -6.65
C ALA A 281 19.95 0.91 -7.42
N GLU A 282 20.91 0.47 -8.21
CA GLU A 282 21.77 1.35 -9.01
C GLU A 282 21.89 0.80 -10.43
N ALA A 283 21.88 1.69 -11.42
CA ALA A 283 22.08 1.34 -12.81
C ALA A 283 22.77 2.49 -13.59
N GLY A 284 23.29 2.17 -14.78
CA GLY A 284 23.99 3.12 -15.65
C GLY A 284 25.51 3.10 -15.50
N GLU A 285 26.18 4.08 -16.10
CA GLU A 285 27.64 4.12 -16.12
C GLU A 285 28.23 4.53 -14.77
N ASN A 286 29.13 3.70 -14.23
CA ASN A 286 29.85 4.03 -13.02
C ASN A 286 30.74 5.26 -13.21
N MET A 287 30.58 6.27 -12.38
CA MET A 287 31.47 7.41 -12.32
C MET A 287 32.90 6.95 -11.95
N PRO A 288 33.93 7.15 -12.79
CA PRO A 288 35.30 6.79 -12.41
C PRO A 288 35.69 7.57 -11.15
N GLY A 289 36.02 6.89 -10.06
CA GLY A 289 36.70 7.48 -8.91
C GLY A 289 35.92 7.63 -7.60
N LYS A 290 34.67 7.12 -7.48
CA LYS A 290 33.96 7.05 -6.17
C LYS A 290 33.91 5.62 -5.65
N THR A 291 34.83 5.28 -4.75
CA THR A 291 34.68 4.09 -3.89
C THR A 291 33.50 4.30 -2.93
N HIS A 292 32.76 3.22 -2.62
CA HIS A 292 31.54 3.19 -1.79
C HIS A 292 31.63 3.78 -0.37
N SER A 293 32.71 4.44 0.02
CA SER A 293 32.96 4.90 1.40
C SER A 293 32.36 6.26 1.77
N GLY A 294 31.60 6.91 0.89
CA GLY A 294 31.12 8.28 1.10
C GLY A 294 29.65 8.45 1.53
N TRP A 295 28.88 7.38 1.66
CA TRP A 295 27.42 7.48 1.75
C TRP A 295 26.82 7.41 3.17
N LEU A 296 27.66 7.18 4.21
CA LEU A 296 27.19 7.07 5.60
C LEU A 296 27.16 8.41 6.37
N SER A 297 27.51 9.55 5.77
CA SER A 297 27.56 10.84 6.46
C SER A 297 26.33 11.74 6.28
N GLY A 298 25.21 11.20 5.86
CA GLY A 298 23.94 11.93 5.70
C GLY A 298 22.82 11.43 6.61
N ALA A 299 23.11 10.60 7.60
CA ALA A 299 22.15 10.20 8.62
C ALA A 299 22.27 11.17 9.79
N ALA A 300 21.67 12.33 9.67
CA ALA A 300 21.32 13.15 10.83
C ALA A 300 20.03 13.90 10.51
N VAL A 301 19.12 13.74 11.47
CA VAL A 301 17.95 14.54 11.78
C VAL A 301 16.67 13.97 11.16
N ILE A 302 16.10 13.10 11.97
CA ILE A 302 14.76 12.96 12.59
C ILE A 302 13.61 13.22 11.61
#